data_3785eb7b9d9370e0b72d10598dfa0087
#
_entry.id   3785eb7b9d9370e0b72d10598dfa0087
#
_cell.length_a   1.000
_cell.length_b   1.000
_cell.length_c   1.000
_cell.angle_alpha   90.00
_cell.angle_beta   90.00
_cell.angle_gamma   90.00
#
_symmetry.space_group_name_H-M   'P 1'
#
loop_
_entity.id
_entity.type
_entity.pdbx_description
1 polymer ?
#
loop_
_entity_poly.entity_id
_entity_poly.type
_entity_poly.pdbx_seq_one_letter_code
_entity_poly.pdbx_strand_id
1 'polypeptide(L)' 'MIRNEIINVMAKCSCGTRIAWIRSNDTVEHRGVVDEFYPENGAEDAYLSVIEPHHFTPVLGASEIETIRILEDKHHEC' A
#
# COMPACT_ATOMS: atom_id res chain seq x y z
N MET A 1 1.04 -11.73 7.27
CA MET A 1 1.82 -11.87 6.00
C MET A 1 3.28 -11.62 6.27
N ILE A 2 4.14 -12.34 5.60
CA ILE A 2 5.57 -12.05 5.66
C ILE A 2 5.91 -10.88 4.74
N ARG A 3 7.05 -10.24 5.02
CA ARG A 3 7.50 -9.04 4.31
C ARG A 3 7.53 -9.22 2.77
N ASN A 4 8.06 -10.33 2.29
CA ASN A 4 8.15 -10.57 0.84
C ASN A 4 6.78 -10.64 0.17
N GLU A 5 5.79 -11.22 0.83
CA GLU A 5 4.42 -11.26 0.32
C GLU A 5 3.82 -9.87 0.26
N ILE A 6 4.06 -9.06 1.30
CA ILE A 6 3.60 -7.67 1.37
C ILE A 6 4.18 -6.87 0.22
N ILE A 7 5.50 -6.94 0.02
CA ILE A 7 6.17 -6.21 -1.06
C ILE A 7 5.70 -6.68 -2.43
N ASN A 8 5.44 -7.97 -2.61
CA ASN A 8 4.91 -8.50 -3.87
C ASN A 8 3.53 -7.92 -4.19
N VAL A 9 2.66 -7.77 -3.19
CA VAL A 9 1.36 -7.14 -3.39
C VAL A 9 1.53 -5.66 -3.71
N MET A 10 2.38 -4.96 -2.97
CA MET A 10 2.67 -3.54 -3.21
C MET A 10 3.18 -3.30 -4.63
N ALA A 11 4.07 -4.17 -5.11
CA ALA A 11 4.67 -4.05 -6.43
C ALA A 11 3.65 -4.23 -7.58
N LYS A 12 2.52 -4.87 -7.30
CA LYS A 12 1.43 -5.01 -8.26
C LYS A 12 0.52 -3.79 -8.31
N CYS A 13 0.68 -2.88 -7.36
CA CYS A 13 -0.15 -1.68 -7.28
C CYS A 13 0.36 -0.61 -8.25
N SER A 14 -0.56 0.09 -8.86
CA SER A 14 -0.27 1.24 -9.71
C SER A 14 -1.27 2.34 -9.37
N CYS A 15 -1.12 3.50 -9.98
CA CYS A 15 -2.05 4.59 -9.75
C CYS A 15 -3.49 4.15 -10.07
N GLY A 16 -4.39 4.34 -9.11
CA GLY A 16 -5.79 3.95 -9.22
C GLY A 16 -6.13 2.59 -8.61
N THR A 17 -5.14 1.78 -8.25
CA THR A 17 -5.39 0.49 -7.59
C THR A 17 -6.03 0.71 -6.23
N ARG A 18 -7.15 0.02 -5.97
CA ARG A 18 -7.80 0.07 -4.66
C ARG A 18 -7.28 -1.05 -3.79
N ILE A 19 -6.89 -0.69 -2.58
CA ILE A 19 -6.32 -1.64 -1.63
C ILE A 19 -7.02 -1.54 -0.27
N ALA A 20 -6.86 -2.61 0.51
CA ALA A 20 -7.18 -2.60 1.93
C ALA A 20 -5.96 -3.12 2.68
N TRP A 21 -5.66 -2.51 3.81
CA TRP A 21 -4.51 -2.91 4.62
C TRP A 21 -4.81 -2.78 6.11
N ILE A 22 -4.05 -3.54 6.89
CA ILE A 22 -4.05 -3.44 8.35
C ILE A 22 -2.61 -3.12 8.75
N ARG A 23 -2.44 -2.07 9.55
CA ARG A 23 -1.11 -1.70 10.05
C ARG A 23 -0.67 -2.65 11.16
N SER A 24 0.62 -2.81 11.32
CA SER A 24 1.19 -3.50 12.47
C SER A 24 0.72 -2.82 13.76
N ASN A 25 0.33 -3.60 14.75
CA ASN A 25 -0.21 -3.13 16.02
C ASN A 25 -1.61 -2.49 15.93
N ASP A 26 -2.31 -2.72 14.83
CA ASP A 26 -3.68 -2.26 14.64
C ASP A 26 -4.57 -3.46 14.30
N THR A 27 -5.88 -3.29 14.52
CA THR A 27 -6.89 -4.30 14.17
C THR A 27 -7.89 -3.77 13.15
N VAL A 28 -7.79 -2.49 12.80
CA VAL A 28 -8.71 -1.82 11.87
C VAL A 28 -8.18 -1.94 10.45
N GLU A 29 -9.06 -2.40 9.55
CA GLU A 29 -8.76 -2.40 8.13
C GLU A 29 -9.00 -1.01 7.54
N HIS A 30 -7.97 -0.48 6.91
CA HIS A 30 -8.03 0.78 6.16
C HIS A 30 -8.20 0.48 4.68
N ARG A 31 -8.83 1.38 3.95
CA ARG A 31 -9.02 1.30 2.52
C ARG A 31 -8.62 2.61 1.86
N GLY A 32 -7.99 2.50 0.72
CA GLY A 32 -7.57 3.67 -0.02
C GLY A 32 -7.20 3.35 -1.45
N VAL A 33 -6.80 4.39 -2.17
CA VAL A 33 -6.40 4.31 -3.57
C VAL A 33 -4.91 4.59 -3.66
N VAL A 34 -4.19 3.71 -4.34
CA VAL A 34 -2.75 3.92 -4.53
C VAL A 34 -2.51 5.05 -5.52
N ASP A 35 -1.60 5.94 -5.16
CA ASP A 35 -1.08 6.98 -6.03
C ASP A 35 0.17 6.46 -6.75
N GLU A 36 1.15 6.00 -5.99
CA GLU A 36 2.40 5.51 -6.56
C GLU A 36 3.06 4.48 -5.66
N PHE A 37 3.78 3.55 -6.26
CA PHE A 37 4.63 2.59 -5.56
C PHE A 37 6.10 2.97 -5.72
N TYR A 38 6.82 2.96 -4.60
CA TYR A 38 8.26 3.23 -4.55
C TYR A 38 8.98 1.97 -4.06
N PRO A 39 9.82 1.36 -4.90
CA PRO A 39 10.51 0.13 -4.52
C PRO A 39 11.55 0.38 -3.43
N GLU A 40 11.90 -0.69 -2.73
CA GLU A 40 12.97 -0.68 -1.75
C GLU A 40 14.29 -0.22 -2.41
N ASN A 41 14.99 0.68 -1.74
CA ASN A 41 16.24 1.26 -2.25
C ASN A 41 17.24 1.46 -1.11
N GLY A 42 18.21 0.58 -1.01
CA GLY A 42 19.23 0.66 0.02
C GLY A 42 18.64 0.62 1.42
N ALA A 43 18.80 1.69 2.19
CA ALA A 43 18.27 1.79 3.54
C ALA A 43 16.79 2.19 3.57
N GLU A 44 16.23 2.59 2.44
CA GLU A 44 14.83 3.00 2.36
C GLU A 44 13.94 1.79 2.10
N ASP A 45 12.88 1.67 2.90
CA ASP A 45 11.88 0.62 2.74
C ASP A 45 11.03 0.85 1.49
N ALA A 46 10.45 -0.24 0.96
CA ALA A 46 9.41 -0.11 -0.07
C ALA A 46 8.20 0.58 0.54
N TYR A 47 7.57 1.48 -0.20
CA TYR A 47 6.39 2.18 0.29
C TYR A 47 5.42 2.56 -0.83
N LEU A 48 4.18 2.80 -0.41
CA LEU A 48 3.11 3.30 -1.26
C LEU A 48 2.72 4.71 -0.85
N SER A 49 2.45 5.55 -1.82
CA SER A 49 1.70 6.78 -1.58
C SER A 49 0.22 6.44 -1.77
N VAL A 50 -0.60 6.69 -0.75
CA VAL A 50 -2.00 6.24 -0.72
C VAL A 50 -2.92 7.40 -0.34
N ILE A 51 -4.09 7.46 -0.98
CA ILE A 51 -5.13 8.41 -0.66
C ILE A 51 -6.29 7.67 0.00
N GLU A 52 -6.58 8.00 1.25
CA GLU A 52 -7.76 7.52 1.98
C GLU A 52 -8.94 8.48 1.76
N PRO A 53 -10.19 8.01 1.87
CA PRO A 53 -11.37 8.83 1.58
C PRO A 53 -11.45 10.18 2.29
N HIS A 54 -10.99 10.27 3.51
CA HIS A 54 -11.03 11.52 4.29
C HIS A 54 -9.68 11.94 4.83
N HIS A 55 -8.64 11.22 4.46
CA HIS A 55 -7.30 11.46 4.93
C HIS A 55 -6.31 11.22 3.81
N PHE A 56 -5.34 12.08 3.73
CA PHE A 56 -4.20 11.86 2.87
C PHE A 56 -3.11 11.16 3.68
N THR A 57 -2.78 9.93 3.28
CA THR A 57 -1.66 9.20 3.89
C THR A 57 -0.52 9.23 2.89
N PRO A 58 0.48 10.11 3.08
CA PRO A 58 1.52 10.27 2.06
C PRO A 58 2.38 9.02 1.86
N VAL A 59 2.61 8.26 2.90
CA VAL A 59 3.50 7.11 2.84
C VAL A 59 2.97 5.96 3.68
N LEU A 60 2.95 4.76 3.09
CA LEU A 60 2.64 3.51 3.76
C LEU A 60 3.79 2.54 3.51
N GLY A 61 4.71 2.42 4.47
CA GLY A 61 5.89 1.57 4.34
C GLY A 61 5.59 0.10 4.54
N ALA A 62 6.33 -0.77 3.86
CA ALA A 62 6.13 -2.22 3.99
C ALA A 62 6.29 -2.71 5.43
N SER A 63 7.19 -2.09 6.20
CA SER A 63 7.41 -2.46 7.60
C SER A 63 6.27 -2.05 8.52
N GLU A 64 5.37 -1.18 8.07
CA GLU A 64 4.20 -0.73 8.84
C GLU A 64 2.95 -1.57 8.56
N ILE A 65 3.03 -2.49 7.62
CA ILE A 65 1.89 -3.27 7.15
C ILE A 65 1.91 -4.67 7.77
N GLU A 66 0.79 -5.06 8.37
CA GLU A 66 0.57 -6.44 8.81
C GLU A 66 -0.01 -7.28 7.67
N THR A 67 -1.05 -6.76 7.01
CA THR A 67 -1.67 -7.39 5.85
C THR A 67 -2.05 -6.35 4.81
N ILE A 68 -2.01 -6.74 3.55
CA ILE A 68 -2.45 -5.90 2.44
C ILE A 68 -3.09 -6.78 1.37
N ARG A 69 -4.15 -6.28 0.75
CA ARG A 69 -4.81 -6.97 -0.36
C ARG A 69 -5.32 -5.96 -1.38
N ILE A 70 -5.32 -6.38 -2.64
CA ILE A 70 -5.86 -5.58 -3.73
C ILE A 70 -7.36 -5.86 -3.82
N LEU A 71 -8.16 -4.80 -3.73
CA LEU A 71 -9.62 -4.88 -3.86
C LEU A 71 -10.03 -4.75 -5.32
N GLU A 72 -9.39 -3.86 -6.05
CA GLU A 72 -9.72 -3.59 -7.43
C GLU A 72 -8.47 -3.04 -8.12
N ASP A 73 -8.07 -3.71 -9.19
CA ASP A 73 -6.91 -3.31 -9.97
C ASP A 73 -7.38 -2.58 -11.23
N LYS A 74 -7.69 -1.31 -11.07
CA LYS A 74 -8.06 -0.45 -12.19
C LYS A 74 -6.87 0.39 -12.61
N HIS A 75 -6.43 0.15 -13.84
CA HIS A 75 -5.43 1.00 -14.44
C HIS A 75 -6.12 2.27 -14.96
N HIS A 76 -6.15 3.29 -14.12
CA HIS A 76 -6.57 4.62 -14.55
C HIS A 76 -5.34 5.45 -14.83
N GLU A 77 -5.41 6.23 -15.88
CA GLU A 77 -4.44 7.28 -16.09
C GLU A 77 -4.55 8.28 -14.95
N CYS A 78 -3.45 8.55 -14.33
CA CYS A 78 -3.36 9.53 -13.27
C CYS A 78 -2.89 10.87 -13.80
#